data_c8558d5329c28b57f58491cca7db7f1e
#
_entry.id   c8558d5329c28b57f58491cca7db7f1e
#
_cell.length_a   1.000
_cell.length_b   1.000
_cell.length_c   1.000
_cell.angle_alpha   90.00
_cell.angle_beta   90.00
_cell.angle_gamma   90.00
#
_symmetry.space_group_name_H-M   'P 1'
#
loop_
_entity.id
_entity.type
_entity.pdbx_description
1 polymer ?
#
loop_
_entity_poly.entity_id
_entity_poly.type
_entity_poly.pdbx_seq_one_letter_code
_entity_poly.pdbx_strand_id
1 'polypeptide(L)'
;MIPHIYDYVIIGGGIGGACTGAYLSNKGKSVCLLEKEPYLGGCSSTFERKGYRYNLGATTFAGWGKGMIVREFFQSLGVEPKLLPLKSAFVQIKDSINLPHHEDLDTFLQALESNFPHPKNRSFWEEVYKLNHEFYRHNSYIYTKRTLAQFIRSIATFLPIAKLFWPLVLQRGDRYIRTHLPNISPTYYQALQAQLRIVTQTSIKESSALGLVLALGYPFLGNAYAKGGMGALFDALEHKIDTVCKGTLVLHIDRRSDYYIAHTHQGDFLGHNLILNLPLFESGRLFDKGPIRDYFNKFKALDNDQSAFMLYGILKCKKPLEHHYQILLPKPLKNTISDAIFVSFSDANDEKMAPSGHLSMTLSVHTKSSAWMGLEKNAYRTQKAHLVSQLLEIVCDTLGVQKEDFVTYFGATPKTFKRYIGRSQLGGIPMSFTRPFFRNPANDTPFRGLYCVGDTTFAAQGWPGVIAGVRNLSRILDANN
;
A
#
# COMPACT_ATOMS: atom_id res chain seq x y z
N MET A 1 40.87 5.57 9.40
CA MET A 1 39.99 4.42 9.73
C MET A 1 39.48 3.85 8.41
N ILE A 2 39.57 2.52 8.23
CA ILE A 2 38.98 1.85 7.07
C ILE A 2 37.43 2.00 7.25
N PRO A 3 36.72 2.55 6.28
CA PRO A 3 35.27 2.71 6.41
C PRO A 3 34.60 1.33 6.56
N HIS A 4 33.60 1.24 7.44
CA HIS A 4 32.84 0.01 7.61
C HIS A 4 32.04 -0.30 6.35
N ILE A 5 32.17 -1.52 5.81
CA ILE A 5 31.38 -1.97 4.65
C ILE A 5 30.31 -2.94 5.15
N TYR A 6 29.04 -2.56 5.01
CA TYR A 6 27.90 -3.40 5.34
C TYR A 6 27.69 -4.50 4.30
N ASP A 7 27.11 -5.63 4.70
CA ASP A 7 26.63 -6.61 3.71
C ASP A 7 25.56 -5.99 2.81
N TYR A 8 24.69 -5.17 3.40
CA TYR A 8 23.60 -4.50 2.70
C TYR A 8 23.42 -3.04 3.15
N VAL A 9 23.35 -2.13 2.20
CA VAL A 9 22.82 -0.78 2.41
C VAL A 9 21.43 -0.72 1.77
N ILE A 10 20.43 -0.28 2.54
CA ILE A 10 19.03 -0.15 2.10
C ILE A 10 18.67 1.32 2.06
N ILE A 11 18.13 1.80 0.94
CA ILE A 11 17.70 3.19 0.76
C ILE A 11 16.18 3.28 0.76
N GLY A 12 15.63 3.93 1.78
CA GLY A 12 14.21 4.15 2.01
C GLY A 12 13.59 3.18 3.02
N GLY A 13 13.09 3.74 4.12
CA GLY A 13 12.50 3.03 5.28
C GLY A 13 10.99 2.74 5.17
N GLY A 14 10.43 2.67 3.95
CA GLY A 14 9.04 2.22 3.75
C GLY A 14 8.87 0.73 4.02
N ILE A 15 7.67 0.17 3.82
CA ILE A 15 7.34 -1.24 4.13
C ILE A 15 8.41 -2.21 3.58
N GLY A 16 8.75 -2.09 2.30
CA GLY A 16 9.72 -2.98 1.65
C GLY A 16 11.11 -2.91 2.27
N GLY A 17 11.62 -1.69 2.50
CA GLY A 17 12.96 -1.49 3.06
C GLY A 17 13.06 -1.94 4.51
N ALA A 18 12.12 -1.52 5.37
CA ALA A 18 12.10 -1.89 6.78
C ALA A 18 11.95 -3.42 6.97
N CYS A 19 11.02 -4.04 6.24
CA CYS A 19 10.83 -5.49 6.31
C CYS A 19 12.04 -6.27 5.76
N THR A 20 12.66 -5.80 4.66
CA THR A 20 13.87 -6.44 4.12
C THR A 20 15.05 -6.27 5.08
N GLY A 21 15.22 -5.09 5.67
CA GLY A 21 16.25 -4.83 6.66
C GLY A 21 16.13 -5.74 7.88
N ALA A 22 14.94 -5.81 8.46
CA ALA A 22 14.66 -6.69 9.60
C ALA A 22 14.89 -8.18 9.25
N TYR A 23 14.50 -8.62 8.05
CA TYR A 23 14.75 -10.00 7.59
C TYR A 23 16.24 -10.30 7.48
N LEU A 24 17.02 -9.45 6.84
CA LEU A 24 18.45 -9.66 6.63
C LEU A 24 19.24 -9.61 7.95
N SER A 25 18.91 -8.67 8.84
CA SER A 25 19.53 -8.60 10.17
C SER A 25 19.18 -9.84 11.01
N ASN A 26 17.95 -10.36 10.91
CA ASN A 26 17.56 -11.61 11.57
C ASN A 26 18.31 -12.85 11.02
N LYS A 27 18.90 -12.73 9.81
CA LYS A 27 19.79 -13.74 9.21
C LYS A 27 21.29 -13.50 9.55
N GLY A 28 21.58 -12.59 10.45
CA GLY A 28 22.96 -12.28 10.88
C GLY A 28 23.77 -11.46 9.87
N LYS A 29 23.11 -10.78 8.90
CA LYS A 29 23.78 -9.87 7.97
C LYS A 29 23.95 -8.49 8.58
N SER A 30 25.07 -7.83 8.31
CA SER A 30 25.24 -6.42 8.65
C SER A 30 24.45 -5.54 7.70
N VAL A 31 23.51 -4.76 8.25
CA VAL A 31 22.54 -3.97 7.47
C VAL A 31 22.53 -2.53 7.92
N CYS A 32 22.65 -1.58 6.98
CA CYS A 32 22.40 -0.17 7.23
C CYS A 32 21.20 0.32 6.40
N LEU A 33 20.14 0.77 7.08
CA LEU A 33 18.98 1.35 6.46
C LEU A 33 19.03 2.88 6.56
N LEU A 34 18.98 3.56 5.41
CA LEU A 34 19.03 5.02 5.29
C LEU A 34 17.62 5.54 4.96
N GLU A 35 17.06 6.39 5.83
CA GLU A 35 15.74 7.03 5.64
C GLU A 35 15.89 8.56 5.78
N LYS A 36 15.36 9.32 4.82
CA LYS A 36 15.45 10.79 4.81
C LYS A 36 14.56 11.47 5.85
N GLU A 37 13.44 10.84 6.22
CA GLU A 37 12.53 11.36 7.25
C GLU A 37 12.99 10.94 8.66
N PRO A 38 12.56 11.64 9.72
CA PRO A 38 12.91 11.27 11.09
C PRO A 38 12.18 10.02 11.60
N TYR A 39 11.39 9.35 10.76
CA TYR A 39 10.60 8.16 11.06
C TYR A 39 10.57 7.21 9.87
N LEU A 40 10.37 5.92 10.11
CA LEU A 40 10.17 4.91 9.09
C LEU A 40 8.70 4.86 8.64
N GLY A 41 8.43 4.17 7.53
CA GLY A 41 7.09 3.81 7.07
C GLY A 41 6.69 4.39 5.71
N GLY A 42 7.33 5.45 5.24
CA GLY A 42 6.98 6.10 3.97
C GLY A 42 5.49 6.49 3.93
N CYS A 43 4.74 6.03 2.93
CA CYS A 43 3.29 6.29 2.83
C CYS A 43 2.45 5.58 3.91
N SER A 44 3.01 4.61 4.63
CA SER A 44 2.37 3.88 5.73
C SER A 44 2.82 4.37 7.11
N SER A 45 3.45 5.54 7.19
CA SER A 45 3.88 6.13 8.46
C SER A 45 2.74 6.87 9.18
N THR A 46 3.06 7.31 10.40
CA THR A 46 2.24 8.21 11.20
C THR A 46 3.05 9.48 11.47
N PHE A 47 2.44 10.64 11.35
CA PHE A 47 3.08 11.93 11.64
C PHE A 47 2.36 12.68 12.75
N GLU A 48 3.08 13.58 13.41
CA GLU A 48 2.53 14.42 14.46
C GLU A 48 2.34 15.85 13.94
N ARG A 49 1.23 16.47 14.36
CA ARG A 49 0.94 17.88 14.12
C ARG A 49 0.09 18.45 15.25
N LYS A 50 0.58 19.51 15.89
CA LYS A 50 -0.11 20.20 17.01
C LYS A 50 -0.48 19.26 18.16
N GLY A 51 0.39 18.31 18.50
CA GLY A 51 0.16 17.34 19.57
C GLY A 51 -0.79 16.19 19.25
N TYR A 52 -1.24 16.08 17.99
CA TYR A 52 -2.08 14.98 17.50
C TYR A 52 -1.34 14.15 16.48
N ARG A 53 -1.63 12.85 16.43
CA ARG A 53 -1.03 11.94 15.46
C ARG A 53 -2.04 11.53 14.38
N TYR A 54 -1.55 11.39 13.15
CA TYR A 54 -2.34 11.05 11.96
C TYR A 54 -1.63 10.01 11.13
N ASN A 55 -2.35 9.03 10.61
CA ASN A 55 -1.79 8.14 9.59
C ASN A 55 -1.60 8.91 8.29
N LEU A 56 -0.42 8.82 7.69
CA LEU A 56 -0.05 9.63 6.52
C LEU A 56 -0.89 9.30 5.29
N GLY A 57 -1.09 8.03 5.00
CA GLY A 57 -1.84 7.57 3.83
C GLY A 57 -2.56 6.25 4.09
N ALA A 58 -1.81 5.16 4.28
CA ALA A 58 -2.37 3.85 4.61
C ALA A 58 -2.95 3.88 6.03
N THR A 59 -4.14 3.32 6.19
CA THR A 59 -4.85 3.25 7.47
C THR A 59 -5.28 1.85 7.84
N THR A 60 -5.32 0.94 6.85
CA THR A 60 -5.70 -0.47 7.04
C THR A 60 -4.47 -1.37 7.07
N PHE A 61 -4.45 -2.30 8.01
CA PHE A 61 -3.41 -3.32 8.13
C PHE A 61 -4.03 -4.69 7.87
N ALA A 62 -3.91 -5.15 6.63
CA ALA A 62 -4.46 -6.41 6.15
C ALA A 62 -3.43 -7.52 6.07
N GLY A 63 -3.91 -8.77 6.00
CA GLY A 63 -3.05 -9.95 5.93
C GLY A 63 -2.59 -10.44 7.30
N TRP A 64 -3.30 -10.05 8.37
CA TRP A 64 -3.02 -10.46 9.75
C TRP A 64 -3.82 -11.69 10.19
N GLY A 65 -4.70 -12.23 9.35
CA GLY A 65 -5.42 -13.47 9.61
C GLY A 65 -4.47 -14.65 9.87
N LYS A 66 -4.99 -15.72 10.49
CA LYS A 66 -4.20 -16.94 10.74
C LYS A 66 -3.71 -17.56 9.43
N GLY A 67 -2.40 -17.79 9.33
CA GLY A 67 -1.77 -18.34 8.12
C GLY A 67 -1.66 -17.35 6.96
N MET A 68 -1.90 -16.06 7.20
CA MET A 68 -1.76 -15.02 6.17
C MET A 68 -0.35 -14.44 6.13
N ILE A 69 0.03 -14.01 4.94
CA ILE A 69 1.40 -13.66 4.56
C ILE A 69 2.06 -12.61 5.46
N VAL A 70 1.32 -11.59 5.91
CA VAL A 70 1.87 -10.51 6.74
C VAL A 70 2.12 -11.02 8.15
N ARG A 71 1.14 -11.71 8.74
CA ARG A 71 1.29 -12.29 10.08
C ARG A 71 2.45 -13.27 10.16
N GLU A 72 2.53 -14.22 9.20
CA GLU A 72 3.62 -15.18 9.15
C GLU A 72 5.00 -14.50 9.00
N PHE A 73 5.07 -13.40 8.22
CA PHE A 73 6.31 -12.65 8.07
C PHE A 73 6.75 -12.03 9.40
N PHE A 74 5.85 -11.32 10.10
CA PHE A 74 6.16 -10.72 11.41
C PHE A 74 6.53 -11.80 12.45
N GLN A 75 5.80 -12.91 12.48
CA GLN A 75 6.11 -14.04 13.37
C GLN A 75 7.49 -14.64 13.08
N SER A 76 7.89 -14.75 11.81
CA SER A 76 9.23 -15.26 11.43
C SER A 76 10.38 -14.37 11.92
N LEU A 77 10.09 -13.09 12.20
CA LEU A 77 11.04 -12.12 12.77
C LEU A 77 10.96 -12.05 14.31
N GLY A 78 10.02 -12.76 14.94
CA GLY A 78 9.72 -12.60 16.36
C GLY A 78 9.25 -11.18 16.71
N VAL A 79 8.43 -10.58 15.83
CA VAL A 79 7.84 -9.24 16.02
C VAL A 79 6.34 -9.39 16.26
N GLU A 80 5.88 -8.87 17.39
CA GLU A 80 4.46 -8.86 17.76
C GLU A 80 3.98 -7.42 17.94
N PRO A 81 3.41 -6.81 16.88
CA PRO A 81 2.89 -5.45 16.96
C PRO A 81 1.62 -5.39 17.82
N LYS A 82 1.37 -4.25 18.47
CA LYS A 82 0.15 -4.02 19.25
C LYS A 82 -1.03 -3.76 18.33
N LEU A 83 -1.86 -4.76 18.11
CA LEU A 83 -2.99 -4.73 17.19
C LEU A 83 -4.32 -5.00 17.89
N LEU A 84 -5.38 -4.40 17.35
CA LEU A 84 -6.76 -4.74 17.63
C LEU A 84 -7.36 -5.39 16.37
N PRO A 85 -7.77 -6.67 16.42
CA PRO A 85 -8.48 -7.31 15.30
C PRO A 85 -9.77 -6.55 15.00
N LEU A 86 -10.04 -6.31 13.74
CA LEU A 86 -11.27 -5.66 13.28
C LEU A 86 -12.29 -6.71 12.84
N LYS A 87 -13.54 -6.59 13.32
CA LYS A 87 -14.65 -7.43 12.88
C LYS A 87 -15.02 -7.20 11.42
N SER A 88 -14.89 -5.95 10.97
CA SER A 88 -15.11 -5.52 9.59
C SER A 88 -13.89 -4.77 9.09
N ALA A 89 -13.44 -5.06 7.88
CA ALA A 89 -12.37 -4.31 7.23
C ALA A 89 -12.76 -2.85 6.98
N PHE A 90 -14.02 -2.63 6.62
CA PHE A 90 -14.67 -1.31 6.46
C PHE A 90 -16.18 -1.50 6.29
N VAL A 91 -16.93 -0.41 6.39
CA VAL A 91 -18.37 -0.35 6.10
C VAL A 91 -18.61 0.49 4.87
N GLN A 92 -19.26 -0.05 3.84
CA GLN A 92 -19.71 0.74 2.68
C GLN A 92 -21.05 1.40 2.98
N ILE A 93 -21.13 2.71 2.71
CA ILE A 93 -22.34 3.51 2.94
C ILE A 93 -22.71 4.28 1.68
N LYS A 94 -24.02 4.24 1.36
CA LYS A 94 -24.68 5.12 0.39
C LYS A 94 -26.20 5.04 0.59
N ASP A 95 -26.84 6.16 0.81
CA ASP A 95 -28.30 6.23 1.03
C ASP A 95 -28.74 5.23 2.13
N SER A 96 -29.56 4.24 1.79
CA SER A 96 -29.99 3.16 2.70
C SER A 96 -28.98 2.01 2.81
N ILE A 97 -27.91 2.00 2.01
CA ILE A 97 -26.89 0.94 2.03
C ILE A 97 -25.97 1.14 3.22
N ASN A 98 -25.84 0.08 4.01
CA ASN A 98 -24.91 -0.02 5.11
C ASN A 98 -24.35 -1.45 5.12
N LEU A 99 -23.26 -1.66 4.36
CA LEU A 99 -22.64 -2.98 4.14
C LEU A 99 -21.31 -3.10 4.87
N PRO A 100 -21.26 -3.74 6.05
CA PRO A 100 -20.02 -4.09 6.69
C PRO A 100 -19.33 -5.25 5.96
N HIS A 101 -18.05 -5.07 5.62
CA HIS A 101 -17.21 -6.09 5.02
C HIS A 101 -16.52 -6.91 6.12
N HIS A 102 -17.26 -7.90 6.66
CA HIS A 102 -16.76 -8.80 7.69
C HIS A 102 -15.67 -9.72 7.17
N GLU A 103 -14.74 -10.12 8.05
CA GLU A 103 -13.73 -11.15 7.75
C GLU A 103 -14.37 -12.53 7.58
N ASP A 104 -15.40 -12.83 8.40
CA ASP A 104 -16.18 -14.06 8.30
C ASP A 104 -17.11 -14.01 7.09
N LEU A 105 -16.98 -15.00 6.20
CA LEU A 105 -17.69 -15.02 4.93
C LEU A 105 -19.22 -15.15 5.09
N ASP A 106 -19.70 -15.97 6.02
CA ASP A 106 -21.15 -16.15 6.18
C ASP A 106 -21.79 -14.92 6.78
N THR A 107 -21.14 -14.26 7.74
CA THR A 107 -21.58 -12.98 8.30
C THR A 107 -21.59 -11.88 7.22
N PHE A 108 -20.57 -11.83 6.37
CA PHE A 108 -20.53 -10.91 5.25
C PHE A 108 -21.65 -11.17 4.24
N LEU A 109 -21.90 -12.45 3.89
CA LEU A 109 -22.97 -12.81 2.95
C LEU A 109 -24.35 -12.44 3.48
N GLN A 110 -24.62 -12.58 4.78
CA GLN A 110 -25.89 -12.13 5.38
C GLN A 110 -26.08 -10.61 5.23
N ALA A 111 -25.03 -9.83 5.52
CA ALA A 111 -25.07 -8.38 5.33
C ALA A 111 -25.20 -8.00 3.84
N LEU A 112 -24.53 -8.72 2.95
CA LEU A 112 -24.58 -8.48 1.51
C LEU A 112 -25.99 -8.74 0.95
N GLU A 113 -26.62 -9.85 1.31
CA GLU A 113 -27.98 -10.17 0.83
C GLU A 113 -29.02 -9.14 1.30
N SER A 114 -28.85 -8.57 2.47
CA SER A 114 -29.71 -7.49 2.97
C SER A 114 -29.55 -6.17 2.19
N ASN A 115 -28.37 -5.92 1.59
CA ASN A 115 -28.07 -4.69 0.85
C ASN A 115 -28.18 -4.87 -0.68
N PHE A 116 -27.74 -6.01 -1.17
CA PHE A 116 -27.67 -6.34 -2.60
C PHE A 116 -28.09 -7.79 -2.85
N PRO A 117 -29.39 -8.13 -2.73
CA PRO A 117 -29.85 -9.50 -2.96
C PRO A 117 -29.58 -9.95 -4.39
N HIS A 118 -28.91 -11.12 -4.54
CA HIS A 118 -28.63 -11.68 -5.85
C HIS A 118 -28.40 -13.20 -5.76
N PRO A 119 -29.01 -14.04 -6.63
CA PRO A 119 -28.96 -15.50 -6.52
C PRO A 119 -27.57 -16.11 -6.67
N LYS A 120 -26.61 -15.35 -7.21
CA LYS A 120 -25.21 -15.77 -7.39
C LYS A 120 -24.25 -15.23 -6.33
N ASN A 121 -24.72 -14.46 -5.35
CA ASN A 121 -23.83 -13.88 -4.35
C ASN A 121 -23.00 -14.94 -3.65
N ARG A 122 -23.64 -15.96 -3.09
CA ARG A 122 -22.94 -17.02 -2.35
C ARG A 122 -21.83 -17.66 -3.20
N SER A 123 -22.16 -18.16 -4.38
CA SER A 123 -21.19 -18.84 -5.24
C SER A 123 -20.04 -17.95 -5.69
N PHE A 124 -20.33 -16.66 -5.98
CA PHE A 124 -19.33 -15.68 -6.37
C PHE A 124 -18.34 -15.38 -5.22
N TRP A 125 -18.86 -15.09 -4.04
CA TRP A 125 -18.03 -14.68 -2.92
C TRP A 125 -17.29 -15.85 -2.26
N GLU A 126 -17.84 -17.06 -2.29
CA GLU A 126 -17.12 -18.29 -1.92
C GLU A 126 -15.91 -18.52 -2.84
N GLU A 127 -16.09 -18.30 -4.15
CA GLU A 127 -14.98 -18.37 -5.11
C GLU A 127 -13.93 -17.29 -4.85
N VAL A 128 -14.34 -16.03 -4.65
CA VAL A 128 -13.44 -14.92 -4.30
C VAL A 128 -12.66 -15.21 -3.02
N TYR A 129 -13.34 -15.69 -1.98
CA TYR A 129 -12.73 -16.07 -0.70
C TYR A 129 -11.68 -17.16 -0.90
N LYS A 130 -12.05 -18.26 -1.55
CA LYS A 130 -11.16 -19.38 -1.83
C LYS A 130 -9.93 -18.96 -2.63
N LEU A 131 -10.14 -18.29 -3.75
CA LEU A 131 -9.05 -17.87 -4.64
C LEU A 131 -8.09 -16.90 -3.95
N ASN A 132 -8.61 -15.99 -3.14
CA ASN A 132 -7.81 -15.04 -2.40
C ASN A 132 -6.90 -15.74 -1.36
N HIS A 133 -7.47 -16.67 -0.59
CA HIS A 133 -6.72 -17.45 0.39
C HIS A 133 -5.66 -18.35 -0.27
N GLU A 134 -6.01 -19.02 -1.38
CA GLU A 134 -5.06 -19.85 -2.11
C GLU A 134 -3.90 -19.03 -2.69
N PHE A 135 -4.16 -17.81 -3.18
CA PHE A 135 -3.11 -16.94 -3.70
C PHE A 135 -2.07 -16.59 -2.64
N TYR A 136 -2.50 -16.21 -1.43
CA TYR A 136 -1.58 -15.79 -0.37
C TYR A 136 -0.97 -16.96 0.40
N ARG A 137 -1.58 -18.14 0.39
CA ARG A 137 -0.98 -19.37 0.94
C ARG A 137 0.14 -19.91 0.05
N HIS A 138 -0.02 -19.86 -1.26
CA HIS A 138 0.98 -20.31 -2.21
C HIS A 138 2.04 -19.22 -2.42
N ASN A 139 3.06 -19.25 -1.58
CA ASN A 139 4.12 -18.24 -1.58
C ASN A 139 5.52 -18.78 -1.89
N SER A 140 5.63 -20.01 -2.42
CA SER A 140 6.91 -20.67 -2.72
C SER A 140 7.55 -20.29 -4.06
N TYR A 141 6.92 -19.40 -4.82
CA TYR A 141 7.45 -18.93 -6.11
C TYR A 141 8.68 -18.03 -5.95
N ILE A 142 9.52 -18.03 -6.99
CA ILE A 142 10.62 -17.09 -7.16
C ILE A 142 10.40 -16.38 -8.50
N TYR A 143 10.36 -15.06 -8.48
CA TYR A 143 10.19 -14.25 -9.67
C TYR A 143 11.45 -13.40 -9.91
N THR A 144 12.19 -13.74 -10.97
CA THR A 144 13.43 -13.06 -11.37
C THR A 144 13.47 -12.89 -12.89
N LYS A 145 14.08 -11.82 -13.37
CA LYS A 145 14.27 -11.52 -14.80
C LYS A 145 15.72 -11.26 -15.15
N ARG A 146 16.65 -11.60 -14.26
CA ARG A 146 18.06 -11.27 -14.41
C ARG A 146 18.67 -11.96 -15.63
N THR A 147 18.34 -13.24 -15.85
CA THR A 147 18.74 -14.00 -17.03
C THR A 147 17.54 -14.77 -17.58
N LEU A 148 17.59 -15.13 -18.88
CA LEU A 148 16.55 -15.95 -19.51
C LEU A 148 16.36 -17.29 -18.80
N ALA A 149 17.45 -17.95 -18.43
CA ALA A 149 17.41 -19.23 -17.72
C ALA A 149 16.74 -19.11 -16.35
N GLN A 150 17.05 -18.05 -15.58
CA GLN A 150 16.42 -17.77 -14.29
C GLN A 150 14.92 -17.41 -14.47
N PHE A 151 14.58 -16.65 -15.52
CA PHE A 151 13.19 -16.36 -15.84
C PHE A 151 12.38 -17.63 -16.17
N ILE A 152 12.94 -18.54 -16.97
CA ILE A 152 12.30 -19.84 -17.25
C ILE A 152 12.12 -20.66 -15.96
N ARG A 153 13.15 -20.73 -15.11
CA ARG A 153 13.03 -21.38 -13.79
C ARG A 153 11.96 -20.71 -12.93
N SER A 154 11.85 -19.38 -12.95
CA SER A 154 10.79 -18.65 -12.26
C SER A 154 9.40 -19.14 -12.69
N ILE A 155 9.16 -19.25 -14.00
CA ILE A 155 7.87 -19.73 -14.53
C ILE A 155 7.55 -21.11 -13.94
N ALA A 156 8.52 -22.02 -13.83
CA ALA A 156 8.32 -23.34 -13.25
C ALA A 156 7.83 -23.28 -11.80
N THR A 157 8.24 -22.29 -11.01
CA THR A 157 7.79 -22.14 -9.61
C THR A 157 6.32 -21.72 -9.50
N PHE A 158 5.73 -21.17 -10.57
CA PHE A 158 4.30 -20.80 -10.63
C PHE A 158 3.40 -21.94 -11.12
N LEU A 159 3.95 -23.02 -11.67
CA LEU A 159 3.15 -24.13 -12.22
C LEU A 159 2.11 -24.69 -11.25
N PRO A 160 2.41 -24.88 -9.94
CA PRO A 160 1.43 -25.42 -8.99
C PRO A 160 0.15 -24.57 -8.89
N ILE A 161 0.26 -23.27 -9.07
CA ILE A 161 -0.85 -22.31 -8.97
C ILE A 161 -1.36 -21.86 -10.35
N ALA A 162 -0.62 -22.15 -11.40
CA ALA A 162 -0.94 -21.65 -12.75
C ALA A 162 -2.32 -22.12 -13.23
N LYS A 163 -2.68 -23.39 -12.99
CA LYS A 163 -3.98 -23.93 -13.38
C LYS A 163 -5.14 -23.15 -12.79
N LEU A 164 -5.00 -22.70 -11.54
CA LEU A 164 -6.04 -21.96 -10.81
C LEU A 164 -6.11 -20.49 -11.25
N PHE A 165 -4.97 -19.84 -11.41
CA PHE A 165 -4.91 -18.38 -11.58
C PHE A 165 -4.72 -17.92 -13.02
N TRP A 166 -4.20 -18.79 -13.93
CA TRP A 166 -3.97 -18.41 -15.30
C TRP A 166 -5.24 -17.95 -16.06
N PRO A 167 -6.42 -18.62 -15.90
CA PRO A 167 -7.65 -18.14 -16.51
C PRO A 167 -8.04 -16.73 -16.05
N LEU A 168 -7.80 -16.40 -14.78
CA LEU A 168 -8.10 -15.08 -14.20
C LEU A 168 -7.16 -13.99 -14.71
N VAL A 169 -5.90 -14.34 -14.99
CA VAL A 169 -4.93 -13.40 -15.57
C VAL A 169 -5.31 -13.02 -16.99
N LEU A 170 -5.83 -13.98 -17.76
CA LEU A 170 -6.21 -13.81 -19.18
C LEU A 170 -7.62 -13.25 -19.38
N GLN A 171 -8.39 -13.07 -18.30
CA GLN A 171 -9.75 -12.54 -18.35
C GLN A 171 -9.81 -11.12 -17.81
N ARG A 172 -10.61 -10.25 -18.45
CA ARG A 172 -10.90 -8.90 -17.96
C ARG A 172 -11.88 -8.96 -16.78
N GLY A 173 -11.71 -8.07 -15.81
CA GLY A 173 -12.57 -8.00 -14.64
C GLY A 173 -14.05 -7.74 -14.96
N ASP A 174 -14.36 -6.90 -15.96
CA ASP A 174 -15.74 -6.64 -16.38
C ASP A 174 -16.41 -7.87 -17.00
N ARG A 175 -15.67 -8.70 -17.74
CA ARG A 175 -16.19 -9.96 -18.25
C ARG A 175 -16.42 -10.96 -17.12
N TYR A 176 -15.52 -11.02 -16.15
CA TYR A 176 -15.65 -11.90 -14.99
C TYR A 176 -16.91 -11.56 -14.18
N ILE A 177 -17.14 -10.27 -13.88
CA ILE A 177 -18.37 -9.83 -13.20
C ILE A 177 -19.62 -10.20 -14.00
N ARG A 178 -19.68 -9.90 -15.30
CA ARG A 178 -20.86 -10.23 -16.13
C ARG A 178 -21.16 -11.73 -16.17
N THR A 179 -20.15 -12.57 -16.08
CA THR A 179 -20.31 -14.04 -16.11
C THR A 179 -20.79 -14.58 -14.76
N HIS A 180 -20.23 -14.09 -13.65
CA HIS A 180 -20.46 -14.66 -12.31
C HIS A 180 -21.57 -13.92 -11.53
N LEU A 181 -21.75 -12.62 -11.78
CA LEU A 181 -22.80 -11.76 -11.21
C LEU A 181 -23.56 -11.04 -12.33
N PRO A 182 -24.36 -11.76 -13.16
CA PRO A 182 -25.12 -11.13 -14.24
C PRO A 182 -26.23 -10.22 -13.67
N ASN A 183 -26.49 -9.11 -14.35
CA ASN A 183 -27.61 -8.21 -14.06
C ASN A 183 -27.62 -7.57 -12.66
N ILE A 184 -26.46 -7.38 -12.03
CA ILE A 184 -26.38 -6.64 -10.77
C ILE A 184 -26.80 -5.18 -10.94
N SER A 185 -27.32 -4.58 -9.87
CA SER A 185 -27.72 -3.17 -9.87
C SER A 185 -26.52 -2.24 -10.13
N PRO A 186 -26.71 -1.05 -10.70
CA PRO A 186 -25.65 -0.07 -10.87
C PRO A 186 -24.95 0.29 -9.54
N THR A 187 -25.67 0.31 -8.44
CA THR A 187 -25.11 0.60 -7.11
C THR A 187 -24.25 -0.56 -6.59
N TYR A 188 -24.67 -1.80 -6.83
CA TYR A 188 -23.82 -2.96 -6.51
C TYR A 188 -22.53 -2.95 -7.33
N TYR A 189 -22.63 -2.68 -8.64
CA TYR A 189 -21.46 -2.53 -9.49
C TYR A 189 -20.53 -1.41 -9.00
N GLN A 190 -21.10 -0.27 -8.57
CA GLN A 190 -20.34 0.84 -7.98
C GLN A 190 -19.62 0.41 -6.68
N ALA A 191 -20.29 -0.35 -5.81
CA ALA A 191 -19.70 -0.85 -4.58
C ALA A 191 -18.47 -1.73 -4.85
N LEU A 192 -18.58 -2.67 -5.79
CA LEU A 192 -17.45 -3.50 -6.24
C LEU A 192 -16.32 -2.67 -6.84
N GLN A 193 -16.67 -1.68 -7.68
CA GLN A 193 -15.73 -0.76 -8.31
C GLN A 193 -14.95 0.08 -7.29
N ALA A 194 -15.64 0.58 -6.27
CA ALA A 194 -15.05 1.39 -5.22
C ALA A 194 -14.03 0.58 -4.41
N GLN A 195 -14.38 -0.65 -4.02
CA GLN A 195 -13.48 -1.55 -3.32
C GLN A 195 -12.26 -1.92 -4.17
N LEU A 196 -12.46 -2.28 -5.44
CA LEU A 196 -11.37 -2.57 -6.37
C LEU A 196 -10.39 -1.40 -6.48
N ARG A 197 -10.89 -0.18 -6.66
CA ARG A 197 -10.07 1.01 -6.89
C ARG A 197 -9.12 1.31 -5.73
N ILE A 198 -9.57 1.16 -4.49
CA ILE A 198 -8.73 1.37 -3.31
C ILE A 198 -7.52 0.43 -3.30
N VAL A 199 -7.72 -0.83 -3.68
CA VAL A 199 -6.68 -1.85 -3.61
C VAL A 199 -5.78 -1.85 -4.84
N THR A 200 -6.34 -1.64 -6.05
CA THR A 200 -5.62 -1.84 -7.33
C THR A 200 -5.36 -0.57 -8.11
N GLN A 201 -6.01 0.54 -7.77
CA GLN A 201 -6.00 1.82 -8.51
C GLN A 201 -6.53 1.71 -9.96
N THR A 202 -7.30 0.67 -10.25
CA THR A 202 -7.91 0.47 -11.58
C THR A 202 -9.43 0.52 -11.52
N SER A 203 -10.06 0.53 -12.68
CA SER A 203 -11.49 0.24 -12.82
C SER A 203 -11.72 -1.25 -13.08
N ILE A 204 -12.95 -1.74 -12.85
CA ILE A 204 -13.35 -3.12 -13.19
C ILE A 204 -13.09 -3.40 -14.69
N LYS A 205 -13.30 -2.40 -15.55
CA LYS A 205 -13.04 -2.53 -17.00
C LYS A 205 -11.56 -2.67 -17.35
N GLU A 206 -10.69 -2.05 -16.56
CA GLU A 206 -9.24 -2.06 -16.80
C GLU A 206 -8.54 -3.20 -16.09
N SER A 207 -9.12 -3.74 -15.01
CA SER A 207 -8.50 -4.80 -14.21
C SER A 207 -8.48 -6.15 -14.93
N SER A 208 -7.56 -7.03 -14.53
CA SER A 208 -7.72 -8.47 -14.76
C SER A 208 -8.69 -9.07 -13.74
N ALA A 209 -9.28 -10.22 -14.05
CA ALA A 209 -10.10 -10.95 -13.09
C ALA A 209 -9.29 -11.34 -11.84
N LEU A 210 -8.01 -11.65 -11.98
CA LEU A 210 -7.12 -11.89 -10.83
C LEU A 210 -7.03 -10.64 -9.94
N GLY A 211 -6.73 -9.47 -10.50
CA GLY A 211 -6.67 -8.21 -9.75
C GLY A 211 -8.00 -7.89 -9.04
N LEU A 212 -9.11 -8.15 -9.71
CA LEU A 212 -10.45 -8.00 -9.16
C LEU A 212 -10.67 -8.93 -7.96
N VAL A 213 -10.42 -10.23 -8.11
CA VAL A 213 -10.57 -11.23 -7.04
C VAL A 213 -9.71 -10.90 -5.83
N LEU A 214 -8.45 -10.52 -6.04
CA LEU A 214 -7.55 -10.16 -4.94
C LEU A 214 -8.02 -8.89 -4.21
N ALA A 215 -8.57 -7.92 -4.92
CA ALA A 215 -9.09 -6.70 -4.32
C ALA A 215 -10.42 -6.94 -3.57
N LEU A 216 -11.33 -7.71 -4.14
CA LEU A 216 -12.60 -8.05 -3.49
C LEU A 216 -12.41 -8.97 -2.29
N GLY A 217 -11.41 -9.87 -2.34
CA GLY A 217 -11.07 -10.76 -1.24
C GLY A 217 -10.25 -10.13 -0.10
N TYR A 218 -9.80 -8.88 -0.26
CA TYR A 218 -9.00 -8.16 0.74
C TYR A 218 -9.60 -8.15 2.16
N PRO A 219 -10.92 -7.98 2.38
CA PRO A 219 -11.50 -8.01 3.72
C PRO A 219 -11.30 -9.36 4.45
N PHE A 220 -11.21 -10.46 3.72
CA PHE A 220 -11.06 -11.81 4.27
C PHE A 220 -9.64 -12.20 4.68
N LEU A 221 -8.66 -11.30 4.51
CA LEU A 221 -7.26 -11.57 4.87
C LEU A 221 -6.94 -11.35 6.35
N GLY A 222 -7.92 -10.98 7.16
CA GLY A 222 -7.70 -10.49 8.52
C GLY A 222 -7.19 -9.07 8.52
N ASN A 223 -7.99 -8.17 9.07
CA ASN A 223 -7.68 -6.76 9.17
C ASN A 223 -7.52 -6.38 10.63
N ALA A 224 -6.60 -5.47 10.91
CA ALA A 224 -6.33 -5.01 12.26
C ALA A 224 -6.07 -3.51 12.30
N TYR A 225 -6.42 -2.90 13.43
CA TYR A 225 -6.03 -1.55 13.79
C TYR A 225 -4.68 -1.58 14.53
N ALA A 226 -3.72 -0.79 14.08
CA ALA A 226 -2.42 -0.65 14.75
C ALA A 226 -2.51 0.42 15.84
N LYS A 227 -2.35 0.03 17.11
CA LYS A 227 -2.33 0.96 18.25
C LYS A 227 -1.14 1.92 18.19
N GLY A 228 -1.41 3.20 18.26
CA GLY A 228 -0.44 4.28 18.04
C GLY A 228 -0.26 4.67 16.58
N GLY A 229 -1.14 4.16 15.70
CA GLY A 229 -1.13 4.39 14.25
C GLY A 229 -0.20 3.44 13.49
N MET A 230 -0.23 3.55 12.17
CA MET A 230 0.55 2.68 11.28
C MET A 230 2.06 2.78 11.50
N GLY A 231 2.56 3.93 11.99
CA GLY A 231 3.96 4.15 12.35
C GLY A 231 4.46 3.18 13.43
N ALA A 232 3.59 2.78 14.36
CA ALA A 232 3.97 1.86 15.44
C ALA A 232 4.40 0.46 14.93
N LEU A 233 3.98 0.06 13.73
CA LEU A 233 4.45 -1.17 13.08
C LEU A 233 5.95 -1.07 12.73
N PHE A 234 6.38 0.12 12.34
CA PHE A 234 7.78 0.38 11.98
C PHE A 234 8.66 0.56 13.20
N ASP A 235 8.13 1.13 14.29
CA ASP A 235 8.82 1.17 15.58
C ASP A 235 9.17 -0.27 16.04
N ALA A 236 8.23 -1.22 15.86
CA ALA A 236 8.47 -2.62 16.20
C ALA A 236 9.50 -3.31 15.28
N LEU A 237 9.52 -2.96 13.98
CA LEU A 237 10.48 -3.49 13.00
C LEU A 237 11.88 -2.88 13.15
N GLU A 238 11.97 -1.59 13.51
CA GLU A 238 13.23 -0.86 13.64
C GLU A 238 14.18 -1.55 14.61
N HIS A 239 13.68 -2.05 15.74
CA HIS A 239 14.47 -2.78 16.73
C HIS A 239 15.06 -4.11 16.23
N LYS A 240 14.64 -4.58 15.04
CA LYS A 240 15.15 -5.80 14.39
C LYS A 240 16.18 -5.49 13.29
N ILE A 241 16.43 -4.23 12.99
CA ILE A 241 17.39 -3.82 11.97
C ILE A 241 18.70 -3.44 12.66
N ASP A 242 19.82 -3.95 12.15
CA ASP A 242 21.14 -3.76 12.74
C ASP A 242 21.48 -2.26 12.90
N THR A 243 21.44 -1.50 11.81
CA THR A 243 21.68 -0.05 11.84
C THR A 243 20.60 0.71 11.08
N VAL A 244 19.99 1.72 11.71
CA VAL A 244 19.00 2.61 11.10
C VAL A 244 19.45 4.06 11.22
N CYS A 245 19.67 4.73 10.08
CA CYS A 245 20.03 6.13 9.99
C CYS A 245 18.83 6.94 9.47
N LYS A 246 18.05 7.51 10.39
CA LYS A 246 16.93 8.42 10.07
C LYS A 246 17.44 9.86 9.86
N GLY A 247 16.68 10.68 9.13
CA GLY A 247 17.11 12.02 8.74
C GLY A 247 18.25 12.03 7.72
N THR A 248 18.53 10.89 7.07
CA THR A 248 19.68 10.68 6.19
C THR A 248 19.23 10.58 4.74
N LEU A 249 19.33 11.68 4.01
CA LEU A 249 19.02 11.76 2.60
C LEU A 249 20.21 11.30 1.75
N VAL A 250 20.01 10.24 0.97
CA VAL A 250 20.99 9.82 -0.05
C VAL A 250 20.87 10.74 -1.26
N LEU A 251 22.00 11.34 -1.63
CA LEU A 251 22.12 12.32 -2.70
C LEU A 251 22.55 11.68 -4.00
N HIS A 252 23.51 10.75 -3.91
CA HIS A 252 24.14 10.10 -5.04
C HIS A 252 24.63 8.71 -4.65
N ILE A 253 24.80 7.83 -5.64
CA ILE A 253 25.28 6.47 -5.47
C ILE A 253 26.39 6.17 -6.49
N ASP A 254 27.56 5.85 -5.99
CA ASP A 254 28.65 5.29 -6.79
C ASP A 254 28.62 3.77 -6.76
N ARG A 255 28.98 3.16 -7.88
CA ARG A 255 29.27 1.74 -7.97
C ARG A 255 30.76 1.52 -8.13
N ARG A 256 31.35 0.70 -7.27
CA ARG A 256 32.70 0.16 -7.40
C ARG A 256 32.66 -1.31 -7.85
N SER A 257 33.82 -1.94 -8.03
CA SER A 257 33.89 -3.36 -8.45
C SER A 257 33.04 -4.27 -7.54
N ASP A 258 33.18 -4.12 -6.21
CA ASP A 258 32.70 -5.07 -5.21
C ASP A 258 31.72 -4.47 -4.19
N TYR A 259 31.45 -3.16 -4.27
CA TYR A 259 30.54 -2.46 -3.35
C TYR A 259 29.92 -1.21 -3.99
N TYR A 260 28.93 -0.67 -3.30
CA TYR A 260 28.26 0.58 -3.60
C TYR A 260 28.59 1.60 -2.51
N ILE A 261 28.64 2.89 -2.87
CA ILE A 261 28.78 4.01 -1.95
C ILE A 261 27.53 4.88 -2.04
N ALA A 262 26.80 4.99 -0.95
CA ALA A 262 25.69 5.92 -0.83
C ALA A 262 26.18 7.22 -0.17
N HIS A 263 26.25 8.31 -0.94
CA HIS A 263 26.70 9.62 -0.49
C HIS A 263 25.56 10.38 0.17
N THR A 264 25.81 10.91 1.36
CA THR A 264 24.86 11.71 2.13
C THR A 264 25.53 12.96 2.72
N HIS A 265 24.74 13.88 3.26
CA HIS A 265 25.32 15.01 4.01
C HIS A 265 25.96 14.60 5.34
N GLN A 266 25.70 13.39 5.84
CA GLN A 266 26.26 12.87 7.09
C GLN A 266 27.50 11.99 6.89
N GLY A 267 27.94 11.82 5.63
CA GLY A 267 29.05 10.96 5.24
C GLY A 267 28.60 9.87 4.26
N ASP A 268 29.53 8.97 3.98
CA ASP A 268 29.39 7.90 3.01
C ASP A 268 29.07 6.57 3.70
N PHE A 269 28.11 5.83 3.15
CA PHE A 269 27.75 4.50 3.59
C PHE A 269 28.08 3.48 2.50
N LEU A 270 28.87 2.47 2.87
CA LEU A 270 29.38 1.48 1.95
C LEU A 270 28.69 0.14 2.15
N GLY A 271 28.27 -0.52 1.07
CA GLY A 271 27.64 -1.85 1.14
C GLY A 271 28.01 -2.74 -0.03
N HIS A 272 28.29 -4.01 0.24
CA HIS A 272 28.51 -5.00 -0.83
C HIS A 272 27.27 -5.15 -1.71
N ASN A 273 26.09 -4.99 -1.12
CA ASN A 273 24.83 -5.00 -1.81
C ASN A 273 24.04 -3.72 -1.51
N LEU A 274 23.28 -3.25 -2.50
CA LEU A 274 22.40 -2.09 -2.40
C LEU A 274 20.98 -2.50 -2.70
N ILE A 275 20.05 -2.13 -1.81
CA ILE A 275 18.61 -2.37 -1.98
C ILE A 275 17.89 -1.03 -2.04
N LEU A 276 17.20 -0.76 -3.15
CA LEU A 276 16.41 0.46 -3.33
C LEU A 276 14.95 0.19 -3.00
N ASN A 277 14.45 0.82 -1.96
CA ASN A 277 13.02 0.87 -1.60
C ASN A 277 12.42 2.24 -1.99
N LEU A 278 12.64 2.62 -3.25
CA LEU A 278 12.18 3.84 -3.87
C LEU A 278 11.32 3.49 -5.10
N PRO A 279 10.43 4.41 -5.55
CA PRO A 279 9.78 4.23 -6.85
C PRO A 279 10.84 4.03 -7.95
N LEU A 280 10.70 2.98 -8.76
CA LEU A 280 11.70 2.64 -9.78
C LEU A 280 11.95 3.77 -10.77
N PHE A 281 10.90 4.50 -11.14
CA PHE A 281 10.98 5.64 -12.07
C PHE A 281 11.72 6.86 -11.48
N GLU A 282 11.94 6.89 -10.17
CA GLU A 282 12.72 7.90 -9.46
C GLU A 282 14.16 7.43 -9.15
N SER A 283 14.40 6.11 -9.12
CA SER A 283 15.66 5.52 -8.65
C SER A 283 16.86 5.90 -9.51
N GLY A 284 16.65 6.08 -10.82
CA GLY A 284 17.72 6.43 -11.76
C GLY A 284 18.42 7.75 -11.47
N ARG A 285 17.76 8.67 -10.77
CA ARG A 285 18.34 9.99 -10.44
C ARG A 285 19.53 9.93 -9.46
N LEU A 286 19.61 8.83 -8.70
CA LEU A 286 20.69 8.63 -7.72
C LEU A 286 22.01 8.20 -8.37
N PHE A 287 22.03 7.86 -9.64
CA PHE A 287 23.22 7.39 -10.37
C PHE A 287 23.62 8.38 -11.45
N ASP A 288 24.91 8.42 -11.75
CA ASP A 288 25.42 9.14 -12.92
C ASP A 288 24.87 8.57 -14.24
N LYS A 289 25.07 9.34 -15.32
CA LYS A 289 24.75 8.85 -16.66
C LYS A 289 25.51 7.56 -16.93
N GLY A 290 24.80 6.55 -17.41
CA GLY A 290 25.35 5.24 -17.69
C GLY A 290 24.34 4.11 -17.55
N PRO A 291 24.79 2.86 -17.66
CA PRO A 291 23.92 1.69 -17.80
C PRO A 291 22.90 1.52 -16.65
N ILE A 292 23.25 1.86 -15.40
CA ILE A 292 22.32 1.75 -14.25
C ILE A 292 21.22 2.78 -14.36
N ARG A 293 21.56 4.05 -14.64
CA ARG A 293 20.57 5.11 -14.83
C ARG A 293 19.65 4.81 -16.03
N ASP A 294 20.21 4.31 -17.12
CA ASP A 294 19.44 3.94 -18.32
C ASP A 294 18.50 2.77 -18.07
N TYR A 295 18.90 1.82 -17.24
CA TYR A 295 18.01 0.74 -16.79
C TYR A 295 16.79 1.29 -16.05
N PHE A 296 16.98 2.19 -15.09
CA PHE A 296 15.86 2.78 -14.34
C PHE A 296 15.01 3.73 -15.18
N ASN A 297 15.59 4.42 -16.16
CA ASN A 297 14.85 5.29 -17.08
C ASN A 297 13.80 4.54 -17.90
N LYS A 298 13.96 3.23 -18.13
CA LYS A 298 12.96 2.39 -18.79
C LYS A 298 11.64 2.29 -18.01
N PHE A 299 11.68 2.56 -16.71
CA PHE A 299 10.52 2.50 -15.84
C PHE A 299 9.77 3.83 -15.69
N LYS A 300 10.17 4.89 -16.37
CA LYS A 300 9.46 6.20 -16.33
C LYS A 300 7.99 6.09 -16.72
N ALA A 301 7.64 5.20 -17.63
CA ALA A 301 6.26 4.91 -18.03
C ALA A 301 5.41 4.22 -16.93
N LEU A 302 6.01 3.84 -15.80
CA LEU A 302 5.28 3.33 -14.63
C LEU A 302 4.70 4.45 -13.77
N ASP A 303 5.14 5.68 -13.95
CA ASP A 303 4.49 6.86 -13.37
C ASP A 303 3.13 7.05 -14.06
N ASN A 304 2.07 6.70 -13.36
CA ASN A 304 0.70 6.67 -13.87
C ASN A 304 -0.12 7.90 -13.48
N ASP A 305 0.51 8.93 -12.97
CA ASP A 305 -0.11 10.18 -12.50
C ASP A 305 -1.15 10.01 -11.38
N GLN A 306 -1.33 8.79 -10.84
CA GLN A 306 -2.30 8.57 -9.76
C GLN A 306 -1.74 9.02 -8.40
N SER A 307 -2.61 9.63 -7.61
CA SER A 307 -2.30 10.13 -6.28
C SER A 307 -3.55 10.18 -5.42
N ALA A 308 -3.43 10.73 -4.21
CA ALA A 308 -4.54 10.94 -3.32
C ALA A 308 -4.59 12.40 -2.83
N PHE A 309 -5.80 12.87 -2.58
CA PHE A 309 -6.04 14.00 -1.70
C PHE A 309 -6.43 13.44 -0.33
N MET A 310 -5.84 13.99 0.72
CA MET A 310 -6.13 13.57 2.10
C MET A 310 -6.79 14.71 2.86
N LEU A 311 -7.73 14.35 3.73
CA LEU A 311 -8.28 15.21 4.77
C LEU A 311 -7.99 14.56 6.13
N TYR A 312 -7.30 15.30 6.97
CA TYR A 312 -7.01 14.91 8.36
C TYR A 312 -7.86 15.74 9.32
N GLY A 313 -8.29 15.15 10.40
CA GLY A 313 -9.06 15.84 11.42
C GLY A 313 -8.94 15.21 12.80
N ILE A 314 -9.26 15.99 13.83
CA ILE A 314 -9.49 15.49 15.19
C ILE A 314 -10.94 15.77 15.52
N LEU A 315 -11.68 14.70 15.78
CA LEU A 315 -13.13 14.71 16.04
C LEU A 315 -13.40 14.40 17.52
N LYS A 316 -14.23 15.17 18.19
CA LYS A 316 -14.79 14.80 19.49
C LYS A 316 -15.73 13.61 19.32
N CYS A 317 -15.45 12.52 20.03
CA CYS A 317 -16.22 11.28 19.92
C CYS A 317 -17.49 11.36 20.76
N LYS A 318 -18.60 11.74 20.16
CA LYS A 318 -19.94 11.81 20.81
C LYS A 318 -20.77 10.54 20.65
N LYS A 319 -20.36 9.66 19.73
CA LYS A 319 -21.03 8.39 19.44
C LYS A 319 -20.02 7.37 18.90
N PRO A 320 -20.31 6.07 19.02
CA PRO A 320 -19.47 5.04 18.41
C PRO A 320 -19.39 5.21 16.89
N LEU A 321 -18.19 5.10 16.35
CA LEU A 321 -17.91 5.05 14.91
C LEU A 321 -17.09 3.80 14.61
N GLU A 322 -17.29 3.21 13.43
CA GLU A 322 -16.43 2.14 12.93
C GLU A 322 -15.04 2.70 12.57
N HIS A 323 -14.03 1.83 12.57
CA HIS A 323 -12.67 2.27 12.24
C HIS A 323 -12.55 2.74 10.80
N HIS A 324 -13.31 2.16 9.88
CA HIS A 324 -13.19 2.46 8.45
C HIS A 324 -14.55 2.51 7.78
N TYR A 325 -14.75 3.55 6.96
CA TYR A 325 -15.90 3.69 6.09
C TYR A 325 -15.46 3.91 4.65
N GLN A 326 -16.18 3.31 3.71
CA GLN A 326 -16.13 3.66 2.30
C GLN A 326 -17.47 4.31 1.90
N ILE A 327 -17.48 5.62 1.73
CA ILE A 327 -18.67 6.38 1.35
C ILE A 327 -18.72 6.47 -0.16
N LEU A 328 -19.76 5.91 -0.77
CA LEU A 328 -19.98 5.95 -2.21
C LEU A 328 -20.64 7.28 -2.60
N LEU A 329 -20.10 7.93 -3.62
CA LEU A 329 -20.57 9.23 -4.11
C LEU A 329 -21.42 9.05 -5.38
N PRO A 330 -22.41 9.91 -5.65
CA PRO A 330 -23.15 9.87 -6.90
C PRO A 330 -22.27 10.03 -8.16
N LYS A 331 -21.19 10.80 -8.04
CA LYS A 331 -20.18 11.06 -9.07
C LYS A 331 -18.85 11.50 -8.42
N PRO A 332 -17.73 11.39 -9.13
CA PRO A 332 -16.47 11.95 -8.66
C PRO A 332 -16.61 13.46 -8.36
N LEU A 333 -15.93 13.93 -7.30
CA LEU A 333 -15.81 15.35 -7.00
C LEU A 333 -14.88 16.01 -8.01
N LYS A 334 -14.95 17.35 -8.12
CA LYS A 334 -14.05 18.10 -9.01
C LYS A 334 -12.59 17.81 -8.66
N ASN A 335 -11.78 17.49 -9.65
CA ASN A 335 -10.36 17.12 -9.52
C ASN A 335 -10.09 15.81 -8.76
N THR A 336 -11.09 14.95 -8.62
CA THR A 336 -10.93 13.56 -8.17
C THR A 336 -11.23 12.59 -9.30
N ILE A 337 -10.80 11.32 -9.14
CA ILE A 337 -11.03 10.25 -10.12
C ILE A 337 -11.82 9.07 -9.53
N SER A 338 -12.22 9.17 -8.26
CA SER A 338 -13.00 8.16 -7.56
C SER A 338 -14.38 8.70 -7.23
N ASP A 339 -15.39 7.87 -7.41
CA ASP A 339 -16.78 8.03 -6.94
C ASP A 339 -16.98 7.43 -5.54
N ALA A 340 -15.91 7.34 -4.78
CA ALA A 340 -15.93 6.94 -3.37
C ALA A 340 -14.80 7.63 -2.61
N ILE A 341 -15.03 7.86 -1.31
CA ILE A 341 -14.04 8.30 -0.35
C ILE A 341 -13.82 7.22 0.70
N PHE A 342 -12.63 7.15 1.27
CA PHE A 342 -12.30 6.23 2.35
C PHE A 342 -11.95 7.00 3.60
N VAL A 343 -12.70 6.78 4.68
CA VAL A 343 -12.57 7.49 5.96
C VAL A 343 -12.15 6.50 7.02
N SER A 344 -11.14 6.85 7.80
CA SER A 344 -10.62 6.02 8.89
C SER A 344 -10.52 6.82 10.17
N PHE A 345 -10.90 6.21 11.27
CA PHE A 345 -10.79 6.76 12.62
C PHE A 345 -9.85 5.93 13.49
N SER A 346 -9.13 6.59 14.40
CA SER A 346 -8.40 5.90 15.44
C SER A 346 -9.34 5.18 16.39
N ASP A 347 -8.81 4.21 17.15
CA ASP A 347 -9.54 3.68 18.30
C ASP A 347 -9.78 4.76 19.35
N ALA A 348 -10.95 4.75 19.99
CA ALA A 348 -11.33 5.75 21.00
C ALA A 348 -10.46 5.70 22.27
N ASN A 349 -9.83 4.55 22.53
CA ASN A 349 -8.93 4.32 23.66
C ASN A 349 -7.44 4.43 23.27
N ASP A 350 -7.14 4.89 22.05
CA ASP A 350 -5.76 5.07 21.61
C ASP A 350 -5.28 6.51 21.83
N GLU A 351 -4.94 6.81 23.07
CA GLU A 351 -4.47 8.13 23.51
C GLU A 351 -3.15 8.56 22.83
N LYS A 352 -2.44 7.61 22.17
CA LYS A 352 -1.29 7.97 21.34
C LYS A 352 -1.68 8.69 20.06
N MET A 353 -2.89 8.47 19.55
CA MET A 353 -3.38 9.11 18.33
C MET A 353 -4.10 10.43 18.61
N ALA A 354 -4.97 10.44 19.62
CA ALA A 354 -5.72 11.62 20.06
C ALA A 354 -6.05 11.48 21.56
N PRO A 355 -6.23 12.58 22.31
CA PRO A 355 -6.62 12.53 23.71
C PRO A 355 -7.94 11.78 23.92
N SER A 356 -8.16 11.26 25.14
CA SER A 356 -9.41 10.60 25.51
C SER A 356 -10.64 11.40 25.08
N GLY A 357 -11.65 10.72 24.55
CA GLY A 357 -12.86 11.35 23.99
C GLY A 357 -12.69 11.98 22.60
N HIS A 358 -11.54 11.79 21.96
CA HIS A 358 -11.29 12.28 20.60
C HIS A 358 -10.83 11.14 19.69
N LEU A 359 -11.09 11.30 18.38
CA LEU A 359 -10.66 10.39 17.33
C LEU A 359 -9.77 11.13 16.31
N SER A 360 -8.66 10.55 15.95
CA SER A 360 -7.89 10.99 14.79
C SER A 360 -8.52 10.44 13.52
N MET A 361 -8.90 11.33 12.62
CA MET A 361 -9.49 11.00 11.31
C MET A 361 -8.46 11.14 10.21
N THR A 362 -8.40 10.16 9.32
CA THR A 362 -7.69 10.19 8.04
C THR A 362 -8.64 9.81 6.92
N LEU A 363 -8.89 10.72 5.99
CA LEU A 363 -9.73 10.49 4.82
C LEU A 363 -8.91 10.58 3.55
N SER A 364 -9.16 9.69 2.60
CA SER A 364 -8.53 9.69 1.29
C SER A 364 -9.55 9.69 0.15
N VAL A 365 -9.22 10.39 -0.93
CA VAL A 365 -9.90 10.30 -2.23
C VAL A 365 -8.87 10.31 -3.35
N HIS A 366 -9.03 9.43 -4.34
CA HIS A 366 -8.09 9.36 -5.46
C HIS A 366 -8.16 10.59 -6.35
N THR A 367 -7.01 11.10 -6.74
CA THR A 367 -6.84 12.25 -7.65
C THR A 367 -5.66 12.00 -8.59
N LYS A 368 -5.51 12.86 -9.59
CA LYS A 368 -4.29 12.92 -10.41
C LYS A 368 -3.26 13.86 -9.81
N SER A 369 -1.99 13.48 -9.82
CA SER A 369 -0.89 14.35 -9.39
C SER A 369 -0.86 15.64 -10.24
N SER A 370 -1.00 15.53 -11.56
CA SER A 370 -1.02 16.65 -12.51
C SER A 370 -2.10 17.67 -12.20
N ALA A 371 -3.25 17.28 -11.66
CA ALA A 371 -4.33 18.20 -11.28
C ALA A 371 -3.92 19.22 -10.18
N TRP A 372 -2.80 18.98 -9.50
CA TRP A 372 -2.33 19.80 -8.39
C TRP A 372 -0.95 20.43 -8.63
N MET A 373 -0.06 19.72 -9.35
CA MET A 373 1.35 20.11 -9.46
C MET A 373 1.57 21.41 -10.22
N GLY A 374 0.82 21.65 -11.30
CA GLY A 374 0.94 22.84 -12.15
C GLY A 374 0.16 24.08 -11.67
N LEU A 375 -0.60 23.98 -10.56
CA LEU A 375 -1.47 25.08 -10.13
C LEU A 375 -0.68 26.26 -9.56
N GLU A 376 -1.07 27.48 -9.98
CA GLU A 376 -0.67 28.72 -9.36
C GLU A 376 -1.13 28.81 -7.90
N LYS A 377 -0.42 29.58 -7.06
CA LYS A 377 -0.60 29.62 -5.61
C LYS A 377 -2.05 29.89 -5.17
N ASN A 378 -2.73 30.85 -5.81
CA ASN A 378 -4.11 31.20 -5.45
C ASN A 378 -5.10 30.13 -5.90
N ALA A 379 -5.00 29.64 -7.15
CA ALA A 379 -5.81 28.54 -7.65
C ALA A 379 -5.65 27.27 -6.80
N TYR A 380 -4.42 26.94 -6.42
CA TYR A 380 -4.12 25.83 -5.52
C TYR A 380 -4.82 25.97 -4.16
N ARG A 381 -4.75 27.16 -3.53
CA ARG A 381 -5.39 27.41 -2.23
C ARG A 381 -6.90 27.29 -2.31
N THR A 382 -7.50 27.92 -3.32
CA THR A 382 -8.97 27.88 -3.53
C THR A 382 -9.45 26.47 -3.79
N GLN A 383 -8.81 25.74 -4.72
CA GLN A 383 -9.16 24.35 -5.03
C GLN A 383 -9.02 23.44 -3.81
N LYS A 384 -7.95 23.59 -3.04
CA LYS A 384 -7.71 22.81 -1.81
C LYS A 384 -8.78 23.10 -0.75
N ALA A 385 -9.11 24.37 -0.51
CA ALA A 385 -10.11 24.77 0.47
C ALA A 385 -11.51 24.25 0.08
N HIS A 386 -11.86 24.36 -1.20
CA HIS A 386 -13.13 23.86 -1.70
C HIS A 386 -13.28 22.34 -1.52
N LEU A 387 -12.28 21.56 -1.86
CA LEU A 387 -12.33 20.11 -1.71
C LEU A 387 -12.34 19.69 -0.22
N VAL A 388 -11.61 20.40 0.66
CA VAL A 388 -11.69 20.19 2.12
C VAL A 388 -13.11 20.39 2.61
N SER A 389 -13.78 21.49 2.21
CA SER A 389 -15.15 21.80 2.62
C SER A 389 -16.13 20.73 2.17
N GLN A 390 -16.06 20.32 0.89
CA GLN A 390 -16.94 19.29 0.35
C GLN A 390 -16.76 17.94 1.05
N LEU A 391 -15.51 17.52 1.28
CA LEU A 391 -15.23 16.24 1.94
C LEU A 391 -15.69 16.25 3.40
N LEU A 392 -15.52 17.38 4.10
CA LEU A 392 -15.96 17.52 5.48
C LEU A 392 -17.50 17.46 5.57
N GLU A 393 -18.21 18.16 4.68
CA GLU A 393 -19.68 18.12 4.57
C GLU A 393 -20.18 16.69 4.34
N ILE A 394 -19.61 15.97 3.37
CA ILE A 394 -19.96 14.57 3.10
C ILE A 394 -19.78 13.69 4.34
N VAL A 395 -18.68 13.85 5.07
CA VAL A 395 -18.44 13.08 6.31
C VAL A 395 -19.46 13.43 7.37
N CYS A 396 -19.77 14.73 7.57
CA CYS A 396 -20.75 15.18 8.54
C CYS A 396 -22.14 14.63 8.24
N ASP A 397 -22.61 14.78 7.00
CA ASP A 397 -23.93 14.33 6.58
C ASP A 397 -24.07 12.80 6.63
N THR A 398 -23.07 12.08 6.10
CA THR A 398 -23.15 10.62 6.02
C THR A 398 -23.01 9.95 7.37
N LEU A 399 -22.09 10.43 8.20
CA LEU A 399 -21.81 9.82 9.50
C LEU A 399 -22.58 10.47 10.64
N GLY A 400 -23.37 11.53 10.38
CA GLY A 400 -24.17 12.24 11.38
C GLY A 400 -23.29 12.84 12.49
N VAL A 401 -22.15 13.40 12.16
CA VAL A 401 -21.27 14.17 13.06
C VAL A 401 -21.36 15.65 12.70
N GLN A 402 -21.11 16.53 13.66
CA GLN A 402 -21.21 17.96 13.40
C GLN A 402 -19.84 18.55 13.07
N LYS A 403 -19.80 19.57 12.20
CA LYS A 403 -18.56 20.26 11.86
C LYS A 403 -17.88 20.88 13.06
N GLU A 404 -18.65 21.33 14.03
CA GLU A 404 -18.21 21.93 15.30
C GLU A 404 -17.54 20.92 16.24
N ASP A 405 -17.73 19.62 15.99
CA ASP A 405 -17.07 18.56 16.75
C ASP A 405 -15.61 18.35 16.28
N PHE A 406 -15.23 18.93 15.14
CA PHE A 406 -13.85 18.90 14.68
C PHE A 406 -13.01 19.97 15.39
N VAL A 407 -12.12 19.54 16.28
CA VAL A 407 -11.15 20.42 16.95
C VAL A 407 -10.19 21.06 15.95
N THR A 408 -9.79 20.30 14.95
CA THR A 408 -8.93 20.76 13.85
C THR A 408 -9.12 19.87 12.64
N TYR A 409 -8.95 20.44 11.45
CA TYR A 409 -8.89 19.68 10.21
C TYR A 409 -8.02 20.41 9.15
N PHE A 410 -7.43 19.66 8.24
CA PHE A 410 -6.61 20.20 7.15
C PHE A 410 -6.45 19.19 6.02
N GLY A 411 -6.28 19.69 4.79
CA GLY A 411 -6.04 18.85 3.63
C GLY A 411 -4.55 18.68 3.31
N ALA A 412 -4.21 17.57 2.64
CA ALA A 412 -2.93 17.36 1.96
C ALA A 412 -3.17 16.95 0.50
N THR A 413 -2.29 17.38 -0.39
CA THR A 413 -2.39 17.21 -1.84
C THR A 413 -1.16 16.49 -2.36
N PRO A 414 -1.11 16.08 -3.64
CA PRO A 414 0.12 15.59 -4.27
C PRO A 414 1.34 16.50 -4.09
N LYS A 415 1.17 17.85 -4.05
CA LYS A 415 2.27 18.78 -3.71
C LYS A 415 2.78 18.57 -2.27
N THR A 416 1.89 18.29 -1.33
CA THR A 416 2.26 18.00 0.06
C THR A 416 3.09 16.73 0.14
N PHE A 417 2.65 15.67 -0.54
CA PHE A 417 3.38 14.41 -0.58
C PHE A 417 4.76 14.55 -1.26
N LYS A 418 4.83 15.28 -2.39
CA LYS A 418 6.12 15.56 -3.05
C LYS A 418 7.10 16.25 -2.09
N ARG A 419 6.61 17.19 -1.28
CA ARG A 419 7.44 17.92 -0.31
C ARG A 419 7.96 17.03 0.81
N TYR A 420 7.10 16.22 1.43
CA TYR A 420 7.44 15.47 2.65
C TYR A 420 7.97 14.06 2.37
N ILE A 421 7.39 13.32 1.44
CA ILE A 421 7.83 11.96 1.15
C ILE A 421 8.59 11.81 -0.18
N GLY A 422 8.81 12.91 -0.90
CA GLY A 422 9.62 12.95 -2.13
C GLY A 422 8.91 12.45 -3.39
N ARG A 423 7.65 11.99 -3.30
CA ARG A 423 6.86 11.49 -4.45
C ARG A 423 5.47 12.12 -4.46
N SER A 424 4.99 12.50 -5.62
CA SER A 424 3.62 13.00 -5.81
C SER A 424 2.63 11.90 -6.19
N GLN A 425 3.10 10.85 -6.84
CA GLN A 425 2.35 9.64 -7.11
C GLN A 425 2.26 8.79 -5.84
N LEU A 426 1.08 8.27 -5.53
CA LEU A 426 0.83 7.39 -4.40
C LEU A 426 0.22 6.08 -4.88
N GLY A 427 0.51 5.00 -4.13
CA GLY A 427 0.20 3.64 -4.54
C GLY A 427 1.27 3.09 -5.49
N GLY A 428 1.19 1.83 -5.81
CA GLY A 428 2.14 1.14 -6.66
C GLY A 428 1.75 1.14 -8.14
N ILE A 429 2.15 0.09 -8.82
CA ILE A 429 1.74 -0.14 -10.21
C ILE A 429 0.29 -0.66 -10.20
N PRO A 430 -0.63 -0.02 -10.95
CA PRO A 430 -2.00 -0.49 -11.06
C PRO A 430 -2.09 -1.92 -11.61
N MET A 431 -2.92 -2.75 -11.00
CA MET A 431 -3.13 -4.14 -11.42
C MET A 431 -4.12 -4.21 -12.60
N SER A 432 -3.67 -3.81 -13.78
CA SER A 432 -4.50 -3.79 -14.99
C SER A 432 -4.40 -5.09 -15.80
N PHE A 433 -5.40 -5.33 -16.65
CA PHE A 433 -5.38 -6.45 -17.59
C PHE A 433 -4.23 -6.35 -18.61
N THR A 434 -3.89 -5.14 -19.05
CA THR A 434 -2.78 -4.90 -19.98
C THR A 434 -1.40 -5.02 -19.32
N ARG A 435 -1.35 -4.90 -17.99
CA ARG A 435 -0.16 -5.10 -17.19
C ARG A 435 -0.45 -6.04 -16.02
N PRO A 436 -0.54 -7.35 -16.25
CA PRO A 436 -0.69 -8.33 -15.20
C PRO A 436 0.56 -8.35 -14.31
N PHE A 437 0.42 -8.83 -13.06
CA PHE A 437 1.46 -8.75 -12.02
C PHE A 437 2.82 -9.34 -12.44
N PHE A 438 2.86 -10.36 -13.27
CA PHE A 438 4.10 -10.95 -13.80
C PHE A 438 4.82 -10.04 -14.83
N ARG A 439 4.23 -8.92 -15.26
CA ARG A 439 4.90 -7.87 -16.03
C ARG A 439 5.54 -6.81 -15.15
N ASN A 440 5.29 -6.83 -13.84
CA ASN A 440 5.96 -5.93 -12.92
C ASN A 440 7.48 -6.17 -12.95
N PRO A 441 8.28 -5.14 -12.69
CA PRO A 441 9.73 -5.29 -12.56
C PRO A 441 10.07 -6.29 -11.45
N ALA A 442 11.06 -7.13 -11.68
CA ALA A 442 11.55 -8.06 -10.67
C ALA A 442 12.30 -7.31 -9.53
N ASN A 443 12.52 -8.00 -8.43
CA ASN A 443 13.25 -7.44 -7.29
C ASN A 443 14.77 -7.42 -7.53
N ASP A 444 15.28 -8.24 -8.42
CA ASP A 444 16.67 -8.21 -8.88
C ASP A 444 16.84 -7.32 -10.12
N THR A 445 18.07 -6.88 -10.34
CA THR A 445 18.46 -6.11 -11.51
C THR A 445 19.54 -6.83 -12.30
N PRO A 446 19.85 -6.42 -13.55
CA PRO A 446 21.01 -6.95 -14.29
C PRO A 446 22.36 -6.67 -13.64
N PHE A 447 22.42 -5.77 -12.65
CA PHE A 447 23.64 -5.35 -11.99
C PHE A 447 23.88 -6.17 -10.72
N ARG A 448 25.08 -6.73 -10.60
CA ARG A 448 25.49 -7.49 -9.41
C ARG A 448 25.35 -6.63 -8.14
N GLY A 449 24.72 -7.18 -7.12
CA GLY A 449 24.56 -6.53 -5.82
C GLY A 449 23.52 -5.38 -5.79
N LEU A 450 22.77 -5.14 -6.87
CA LEU A 450 21.72 -4.10 -6.92
C LEU A 450 20.35 -4.73 -6.99
N TYR A 451 19.50 -4.42 -6.00
CA TYR A 451 18.15 -4.95 -5.85
C TYR A 451 17.14 -3.83 -5.62
N CYS A 452 15.87 -4.14 -5.83
CA CYS A 452 14.75 -3.22 -5.63
C CYS A 452 13.61 -3.92 -4.88
N VAL A 453 12.94 -3.18 -4.00
CA VAL A 453 11.77 -3.66 -3.26
C VAL A 453 10.76 -2.52 -3.09
N GLY A 454 9.50 -2.83 -2.87
CA GLY A 454 8.45 -1.83 -2.65
C GLY A 454 7.29 -1.96 -3.64
N ASP A 455 6.42 -0.97 -3.63
CA ASP A 455 5.14 -0.97 -4.34
C ASP A 455 5.24 -0.85 -5.87
N THR A 456 6.40 -0.51 -6.41
CA THR A 456 6.66 -0.43 -7.87
C THR A 456 7.45 -1.62 -8.42
N THR A 457 7.64 -2.67 -7.61
CA THR A 457 8.26 -3.93 -7.99
C THR A 457 7.26 -5.08 -7.89
N PHE A 458 7.70 -6.29 -8.22
CA PHE A 458 6.96 -7.50 -7.88
C PHE A 458 6.81 -7.63 -6.33
N ALA A 459 5.67 -7.98 -5.72
CA ALA A 459 4.49 -8.45 -6.43
C ALA A 459 3.47 -7.34 -6.70
N ALA A 460 3.10 -6.51 -5.69
CA ALA A 460 2.03 -5.52 -5.76
C ALA A 460 2.16 -4.49 -4.63
N GLN A 461 1.19 -3.59 -4.54
CA GLN A 461 1.07 -2.58 -3.49
C GLN A 461 0.35 -3.10 -2.23
N GLY A 462 0.30 -2.27 -1.19
CA GLY A 462 -0.27 -2.58 0.12
C GLY A 462 0.60 -3.57 0.93
N TRP A 463 0.24 -3.79 2.20
CA TRP A 463 1.03 -4.65 3.07
C TRP A 463 1.20 -6.07 2.52
N PRO A 464 0.13 -6.80 2.13
CA PRO A 464 0.28 -8.16 1.61
C PRO A 464 1.13 -8.22 0.33
N GLY A 465 0.92 -7.27 -0.60
CA GLY A 465 1.64 -7.23 -1.87
C GLY A 465 3.12 -6.89 -1.71
N VAL A 466 3.46 -5.91 -0.86
CA VAL A 466 4.86 -5.55 -0.60
C VAL A 466 5.57 -6.67 0.17
N ILE A 467 4.93 -7.31 1.16
CA ILE A 467 5.52 -8.46 1.87
C ILE A 467 5.74 -9.64 0.92
N ALA A 468 4.85 -9.89 -0.05
CA ALA A 468 5.09 -10.88 -1.09
C ALA A 468 6.37 -10.54 -1.91
N GLY A 469 6.58 -9.26 -2.22
CA GLY A 469 7.81 -8.77 -2.86
C GLY A 469 9.05 -8.94 -1.98
N VAL A 470 8.96 -8.65 -0.68
CA VAL A 470 10.05 -8.87 0.29
C VAL A 470 10.43 -10.35 0.36
N ARG A 471 9.43 -11.25 0.45
CA ARG A 471 9.67 -12.70 0.43
C ARG A 471 10.31 -13.18 -0.86
N ASN A 472 9.90 -12.61 -2.00
CA ASN A 472 10.54 -12.91 -3.28
C ASN A 472 12.00 -12.48 -3.29
N LEU A 473 12.29 -11.25 -2.86
CA LEU A 473 13.67 -10.75 -2.74
C LEU A 473 14.50 -11.62 -1.80
N SER A 474 13.97 -11.98 -0.64
CA SER A 474 14.64 -12.84 0.33
C SER A 474 15.10 -14.17 -0.30
N ARG A 475 14.22 -14.82 -1.08
CA ARG A 475 14.58 -16.08 -1.78
C ARG A 475 15.62 -15.88 -2.87
N ILE A 476 15.57 -14.76 -3.60
CA ILE A 476 16.60 -14.41 -4.58
C ILE A 476 17.94 -14.23 -3.89
N LEU A 477 17.98 -13.58 -2.73
CA LEU A 477 19.21 -13.37 -1.95
C LEU A 477 19.73 -14.68 -1.35
N ASP A 478 18.86 -15.51 -0.78
CA ASP A 478 19.23 -16.82 -0.22
C ASP A 478 19.76 -17.79 -1.30
N ALA A 479 19.27 -17.69 -2.54
CA ALA A 479 19.73 -18.50 -3.66
C ALA A 479 21.06 -18.02 -4.30
N ASN A 480 21.49 -16.79 -4.00
CA ASN A 480 22.73 -16.20 -4.49
C ASN A 480 23.88 -16.24 -3.47
N ASN A 481 23.59 -16.61 -2.23
CA ASN A 481 24.55 -16.90 -1.16
C ASN A 481 24.87 -18.40 -1.13
#